data_7450cf581174dcdaed7d9e8d57b7f8ce
#
_entry.id   7450cf581174dcdaed7d9e8d57b7f8ce
#
_cell.length_a   1.000
_cell.length_b   1.000
_cell.length_c   1.000
_cell.angle_alpha   90.00
_cell.angle_beta   90.00
_cell.angle_gamma   90.00
#
_symmetry.space_group_name_H-M   'P 1'
#
loop_
_entity.id
_entity.type
_entity.pdbx_description
1 polymer ?
#
loop_
_entity_poly.entity_id
_entity_poly.type
_entity_poly.pdbx_seq_one_letter_code
_entity_poly.pdbx_strand_id
1 'polypeptide(L)'
;MSGTSLDGIDAVLAKIGPNGETVAEDAVSLPFQPELRKALFELQSPGANELHRDKQAGNALALAYADAVKQLLAKSKLQASDIAAIGAHGQTVRHQPQLGELAYTHQTLNPALLAEKTGITVIADFRSRDLAAGGHGAPLVPAFHAQQFSSTEDIAILNLGGIANLTLLPANGEVSGFDCGPGNILMDAWIYEHQGNTFDENGNWASQGKLNITLLKNLLADSFFSKAPPKSTGRDDFHLAWLQEKLGNENHPLEDVQATLLHLTAHSSLEALARHAPQTQTLIVCGGGARNTALINLLKSKSAEFFKHPLKITTSDTEGIDPQLVEGLAFAWLAWAHQQKRPANLPAVTGS
;
A
#
# COMPACT_ATOMS: atom_id res chain seq x y z
N MET A 1 8.22 -8.37 -1.73
CA MET A 1 7.15 -7.40 -2.06
C MET A 1 7.76 -6.19 -2.74
N SER A 2 7.11 -5.61 -3.75
CA SER A 2 7.43 -4.29 -4.28
C SER A 2 6.13 -3.51 -4.45
N GLY A 3 6.11 -2.29 -3.92
CA GLY A 3 4.94 -1.44 -3.90
C GLY A 3 4.81 -0.56 -5.16
N THR A 4 3.69 0.16 -5.25
CA THR A 4 3.43 1.11 -6.36
C THR A 4 4.36 2.33 -6.33
N SER A 5 5.05 2.59 -5.22
CA SER A 5 6.06 3.66 -5.10
C SER A 5 7.28 3.46 -6.02
N LEU A 6 7.57 2.20 -6.43
CA LEU A 6 8.75 1.84 -7.23
C LEU A 6 10.08 2.26 -6.57
N ASP A 7 10.16 2.19 -5.24
CA ASP A 7 11.35 2.53 -4.47
C ASP A 7 12.28 1.32 -4.26
N GLY A 8 11.71 0.11 -4.11
CA GLY A 8 12.53 -1.07 -3.90
C GLY A 8 11.75 -2.35 -3.66
N ILE A 9 12.47 -3.29 -3.06
CA ILE A 9 11.99 -4.63 -2.73
C ILE A 9 12.14 -4.84 -1.23
N ASP A 10 11.03 -5.19 -0.57
CA ASP A 10 11.04 -5.64 0.81
C ASP A 10 10.87 -7.16 0.86
N ALA A 11 11.84 -7.83 1.46
CA ALA A 11 11.78 -9.24 1.79
C ALA A 11 11.64 -9.38 3.30
N VAL A 12 10.58 -10.08 3.74
CA VAL A 12 10.27 -10.27 5.16
C VAL A 12 10.27 -11.76 5.47
N LEU A 13 11.02 -12.16 6.49
CA LEU A 13 10.95 -13.49 7.06
C LEU A 13 9.85 -13.50 8.11
N ALA A 14 8.81 -14.30 7.87
CA ALA A 14 7.67 -14.43 8.75
C ALA A 14 7.56 -15.82 9.34
N LYS A 15 7.36 -15.90 10.64
CA LYS A 15 6.91 -17.12 11.30
C LYS A 15 5.39 -17.05 11.48
N ILE A 16 4.69 -18.06 10.94
CA ILE A 16 3.24 -18.09 10.96
C ILE A 16 2.78 -19.34 11.71
N GLY A 17 2.02 -19.14 12.76
CA GLY A 17 1.46 -20.20 13.59
C GLY A 17 0.30 -20.94 12.92
N PRO A 18 -0.17 -22.04 13.52
CA PRO A 18 -1.22 -22.88 12.91
C PRO A 18 -2.58 -22.18 12.77
N ASN A 19 -2.83 -21.13 13.54
CA ASN A 19 -4.05 -20.33 13.44
C ASN A 19 -3.88 -19.06 12.61
N GLY A 20 -2.65 -18.79 12.09
CA GLY A 20 -2.35 -17.62 11.27
C GLY A 20 -1.69 -16.46 12.01
N GLU A 21 -1.37 -16.63 13.30
CA GLU A 21 -0.60 -15.63 14.04
C GLU A 21 0.75 -15.41 13.36
N THR A 22 1.05 -14.17 13.03
CA THR A 22 2.20 -13.82 12.19
C THR A 22 3.17 -12.92 12.94
N VAL A 23 4.44 -13.33 12.96
CA VAL A 23 5.54 -12.57 13.57
C VAL A 23 6.62 -12.34 12.53
N ALA A 24 7.09 -11.11 12.39
CA ALA A 24 8.29 -10.80 11.62
C ALA A 24 9.53 -11.24 12.41
N GLU A 25 10.34 -12.11 11.85
CA GLU A 25 11.62 -12.53 12.46
C GLU A 25 12.80 -11.70 11.95
N ASP A 26 12.79 -11.35 10.66
CA ASP A 26 13.84 -10.53 10.05
C ASP A 26 13.31 -9.90 8.72
N ALA A 27 14.02 -8.90 8.22
CA ALA A 27 13.69 -8.24 6.95
C ALA A 27 14.94 -7.69 6.26
N VAL A 28 14.84 -7.56 4.93
CA VAL A 28 15.82 -6.89 4.08
C VAL A 28 15.07 -6.02 3.09
N SER A 29 15.49 -4.76 2.97
CA SER A 29 14.99 -3.83 1.95
C SER A 29 16.12 -3.50 0.97
N LEU A 30 15.88 -3.67 -0.31
CA LEU A 30 16.83 -3.39 -1.38
C LEU A 30 16.23 -2.34 -2.33
N PRO A 31 16.92 -1.23 -2.62
CA PRO A 31 16.48 -0.29 -3.63
C PRO A 31 16.50 -0.93 -5.02
N PHE A 32 15.58 -0.53 -5.88
CA PHE A 32 15.67 -0.93 -7.28
C PHE A 32 16.92 -0.36 -7.95
N GLN A 33 17.59 -1.20 -8.77
CA GLN A 33 18.59 -0.68 -9.70
C GLN A 33 17.92 0.28 -10.69
N PRO A 34 18.58 1.37 -11.10
CA PRO A 34 17.99 2.41 -11.94
C PRO A 34 17.33 1.88 -13.23
N GLU A 35 17.97 0.90 -13.88
CA GLU A 35 17.49 0.28 -15.12
C GLU A 35 16.19 -0.50 -14.91
N LEU A 36 16.12 -1.27 -13.81
CA LEU A 36 14.91 -2.01 -13.47
C LEU A 36 13.78 -1.06 -13.09
N ARG A 37 14.08 -0.05 -12.26
CA ARG A 37 13.10 0.98 -11.89
C ARG A 37 12.51 1.67 -13.10
N LYS A 38 13.38 2.07 -14.06
CA LYS A 38 12.98 2.69 -15.32
C LYS A 38 12.08 1.76 -16.14
N ALA A 39 12.48 0.50 -16.32
CA ALA A 39 11.68 -0.49 -17.07
C ALA A 39 10.30 -0.71 -16.46
N LEU A 40 10.21 -0.84 -15.12
CA LEU A 40 8.94 -0.98 -14.41
C LEU A 40 8.07 0.28 -14.50
N PHE A 41 8.69 1.46 -14.44
CA PHE A 41 7.99 2.73 -14.60
C PHE A 41 7.41 2.91 -16.01
N GLU A 42 8.19 2.60 -17.06
CA GLU A 42 7.72 2.68 -18.45
C GLU A 42 6.55 1.73 -18.75
N LEU A 43 6.45 0.61 -18.03
CA LEU A 43 5.33 -0.33 -18.14
C LEU A 43 4.03 0.21 -17.51
N GLN A 44 4.07 1.27 -16.71
CA GLN A 44 2.84 1.87 -16.16
C GLN A 44 1.98 2.53 -17.25
N SER A 45 2.55 2.81 -18.42
CA SER A 45 1.84 3.37 -19.57
C SER A 45 1.90 2.44 -20.78
N PRO A 46 0.84 2.36 -21.61
CA PRO A 46 0.87 1.60 -22.84
C PRO A 46 2.00 2.04 -23.77
N GLY A 47 2.66 1.10 -24.42
CA GLY A 47 3.77 1.42 -25.29
C GLY A 47 4.12 0.31 -26.30
N ALA A 48 5.01 0.62 -27.24
CA ALA A 48 5.45 -0.34 -28.24
C ALA A 48 6.13 -1.56 -27.61
N ASN A 49 5.89 -2.74 -28.19
CA ASN A 49 6.51 -4.01 -27.79
C ASN A 49 6.34 -4.34 -26.28
N GLU A 50 5.19 -3.97 -25.71
CA GLU A 50 4.93 -4.03 -24.28
C GLU A 50 5.07 -5.44 -23.72
N LEU A 51 4.55 -6.47 -24.44
CA LEU A 51 4.67 -7.86 -24.01
C LEU A 51 6.13 -8.31 -23.83
N HIS A 52 7.02 -7.94 -24.75
CA HIS A 52 8.44 -8.28 -24.65
C HIS A 52 9.11 -7.56 -23.47
N ARG A 53 8.85 -6.26 -23.32
CA ARG A 53 9.37 -5.45 -22.21
C ARG A 53 8.86 -5.95 -20.85
N ASP A 54 7.57 -6.34 -20.76
CA ASP A 54 6.99 -6.94 -19.56
C ASP A 54 7.72 -8.24 -19.16
N LYS A 55 7.94 -9.15 -20.10
CA LYS A 55 8.64 -10.40 -19.81
C LYS A 55 10.09 -10.19 -19.38
N GLN A 56 10.79 -9.23 -19.99
CA GLN A 56 12.15 -8.88 -19.58
C GLN A 56 12.17 -8.25 -18.17
N ALA A 57 11.27 -7.31 -17.90
CA ALA A 57 11.15 -6.69 -16.58
C ALA A 57 10.75 -7.71 -15.49
N GLY A 58 9.83 -8.63 -15.80
CA GLY A 58 9.43 -9.71 -14.91
C GLY A 58 10.58 -10.67 -14.58
N ASN A 59 11.46 -10.97 -15.54
CA ASN A 59 12.68 -11.75 -15.28
C ASN A 59 13.68 -10.97 -14.42
N ALA A 60 13.91 -9.68 -14.72
CA ALA A 60 14.82 -8.85 -13.94
C ALA A 60 14.31 -8.68 -12.49
N LEU A 61 13.01 -8.50 -12.31
CA LEU A 61 12.38 -8.42 -11.00
C LEU A 61 12.52 -9.74 -10.22
N ALA A 62 12.35 -10.89 -10.88
CA ALA A 62 12.52 -12.19 -10.24
C ALA A 62 13.97 -12.41 -9.76
N LEU A 63 14.97 -11.97 -10.54
CA LEU A 63 16.38 -12.00 -10.13
C LEU A 63 16.64 -11.09 -8.92
N ALA A 64 16.08 -9.88 -8.92
CA ALA A 64 16.22 -8.96 -7.80
C ALA A 64 15.51 -9.47 -6.53
N TYR A 65 14.33 -10.13 -6.68
CA TYR A 65 13.67 -10.81 -5.56
C TYR A 65 14.52 -11.98 -5.03
N ALA A 66 15.13 -12.78 -5.93
CA ALA A 66 15.99 -13.88 -5.53
C ALA A 66 17.23 -13.38 -4.76
N ASP A 67 17.78 -12.23 -5.14
CA ASP A 67 18.88 -11.61 -4.41
C ASP A 67 18.45 -11.16 -3.00
N ALA A 68 17.30 -10.49 -2.89
CA ALA A 68 16.74 -10.09 -1.60
C ALA A 68 16.49 -11.32 -0.68
N VAL A 69 15.95 -12.42 -1.22
CA VAL A 69 15.75 -13.67 -0.49
C VAL A 69 17.08 -14.24 -0.01
N LYS A 70 18.10 -14.30 -0.87
CA LYS A 70 19.44 -14.82 -0.49
C LYS A 70 20.09 -13.97 0.61
N GLN A 71 19.99 -12.64 0.53
CA GLN A 71 20.49 -11.75 1.56
C GLN A 71 19.75 -11.95 2.89
N LEU A 72 18.41 -12.09 2.84
CA LEU A 72 17.60 -12.35 4.03
C LEU A 72 17.98 -13.70 4.68
N LEU A 73 18.10 -14.77 3.91
CA LEU A 73 18.52 -16.09 4.41
C LEU A 73 19.93 -16.04 5.04
N ALA A 74 20.87 -15.35 4.38
CA ALA A 74 22.22 -15.19 4.92
C ALA A 74 22.23 -14.41 6.24
N LYS A 75 21.45 -13.32 6.32
CA LYS A 75 21.29 -12.51 7.54
C LYS A 75 20.67 -13.32 8.68
N SER A 76 19.64 -14.08 8.40
CA SER A 76 18.91 -14.92 9.39
C SER A 76 19.60 -16.26 9.67
N LYS A 77 20.71 -16.59 8.97
CA LYS A 77 21.45 -17.87 9.07
C LYS A 77 20.57 -19.10 8.77
N LEU A 78 19.64 -18.95 7.82
CA LEU A 78 18.75 -20.02 7.37
C LEU A 78 19.16 -20.53 5.99
N GLN A 79 18.66 -21.74 5.66
CA GLN A 79 18.78 -22.35 4.34
C GLN A 79 17.43 -22.31 3.61
N ALA A 80 17.45 -22.48 2.29
CA ALA A 80 16.22 -22.56 1.49
C ALA A 80 15.25 -23.67 1.96
N SER A 81 15.79 -24.78 2.48
CA SER A 81 15.01 -25.88 3.05
C SER A 81 14.23 -25.54 4.31
N ASP A 82 14.62 -24.47 5.00
CA ASP A 82 13.96 -24.02 6.24
C ASP A 82 12.71 -23.16 5.93
N ILE A 83 12.52 -22.78 4.67
CA ILE A 83 11.45 -21.90 4.22
C ILE A 83 10.35 -22.71 3.51
N ALA A 84 9.14 -22.63 4.01
CA ALA A 84 7.99 -23.32 3.45
C ALA A 84 7.57 -22.77 2.08
N ALA A 85 7.54 -21.45 1.90
CA ALA A 85 7.23 -20.80 0.64
C ALA A 85 7.60 -19.31 0.64
N ILE A 86 7.68 -18.73 -0.56
CA ILE A 86 7.78 -17.30 -0.81
C ILE A 86 6.41 -16.80 -1.31
N GLY A 87 5.81 -15.84 -0.62
CA GLY A 87 4.69 -15.04 -1.14
C GLY A 87 5.22 -13.88 -1.99
N ALA A 88 5.08 -13.95 -3.30
CA ALA A 88 5.65 -12.98 -4.22
C ALA A 88 4.56 -12.19 -4.95
N HIS A 89 4.39 -10.91 -4.57
CA HIS A 89 3.37 -10.05 -5.19
C HIS A 89 3.67 -9.73 -6.65
N GLY A 90 4.94 -9.51 -7.00
CA GLY A 90 5.31 -8.90 -8.27
C GLY A 90 5.09 -7.38 -8.27
N GLN A 91 5.21 -6.74 -9.44
CA GLN A 91 4.96 -5.30 -9.60
C GLN A 91 3.72 -5.09 -10.44
N THR A 92 2.73 -4.40 -9.89
CA THR A 92 1.50 -4.09 -10.64
C THR A 92 1.82 -3.20 -11.83
N VAL A 93 1.40 -3.64 -13.03
CA VAL A 93 1.55 -2.94 -14.31
C VAL A 93 0.20 -2.45 -14.81
N ARG A 94 -0.84 -3.28 -14.68
CA ARG A 94 -2.22 -2.96 -15.05
C ARG A 94 -3.20 -3.47 -14.02
N HIS A 95 -4.24 -2.71 -13.80
CA HIS A 95 -5.32 -3.11 -12.92
C HIS A 95 -6.64 -2.54 -13.47
N GLN A 96 -7.48 -3.40 -14.03
CA GLN A 96 -8.70 -3.01 -14.75
C GLN A 96 -9.91 -3.81 -14.25
N PRO A 97 -10.34 -3.63 -12.99
CA PRO A 97 -11.45 -4.37 -12.40
C PRO A 97 -12.82 -3.95 -12.95
N GLN A 98 -12.93 -2.79 -13.62
CA GLN A 98 -14.20 -2.23 -14.09
C GLN A 98 -14.68 -2.83 -15.41
N LEU A 99 -13.94 -3.72 -16.04
CA LEU A 99 -14.25 -4.27 -17.37
C LEU A 99 -15.24 -5.44 -17.33
N GLY A 100 -15.94 -5.68 -16.22
CA GLY A 100 -16.92 -6.75 -16.09
C GLY A 100 -16.29 -8.12 -16.32
N GLU A 101 -16.86 -8.94 -17.21
CA GLU A 101 -16.33 -10.27 -17.53
C GLU A 101 -14.92 -10.26 -18.16
N LEU A 102 -14.47 -9.11 -18.64
CA LEU A 102 -13.12 -8.92 -19.19
C LEU A 102 -12.17 -8.26 -18.18
N ALA A 103 -12.58 -8.14 -16.91
CA ALA A 103 -11.77 -7.58 -15.85
C ALA A 103 -10.45 -8.35 -15.70
N TYR A 104 -9.37 -7.63 -15.53
CA TYR A 104 -8.05 -8.23 -15.33
C TYR A 104 -7.15 -7.38 -14.44
N THR A 105 -6.15 -8.03 -13.91
CA THR A 105 -5.02 -7.40 -13.22
C THR A 105 -3.74 -8.05 -13.69
N HIS A 106 -2.65 -7.29 -13.74
CA HIS A 106 -1.36 -7.85 -14.13
C HIS A 106 -0.25 -7.31 -13.21
N GLN A 107 0.39 -8.23 -12.51
CA GLN A 107 1.61 -7.99 -11.75
C GLN A 107 2.75 -8.69 -12.48
N THR A 108 3.69 -7.91 -13.06
CA THR A 108 4.85 -8.49 -13.72
C THR A 108 5.75 -9.20 -12.71
N LEU A 109 6.09 -10.42 -13.00
CA LEU A 109 7.04 -11.29 -12.28
C LEU A 109 7.25 -12.57 -13.10
N ASN A 110 8.39 -13.22 -12.92
CA ASN A 110 8.57 -14.61 -13.34
C ASN A 110 8.72 -15.52 -12.11
N PRO A 111 7.60 -16.08 -11.57
CA PRO A 111 7.64 -16.90 -10.37
C PRO A 111 8.47 -18.18 -10.56
N ALA A 112 8.47 -18.77 -11.77
CA ALA A 112 9.25 -19.97 -12.07
C ALA A 112 10.76 -19.68 -11.97
N LEU A 113 11.22 -18.53 -12.50
CA LEU A 113 12.61 -18.12 -12.37
C LEU A 113 12.99 -17.84 -10.91
N LEU A 114 12.10 -17.21 -10.13
CA LEU A 114 12.33 -16.99 -8.72
C LEU A 114 12.47 -18.31 -7.96
N ALA A 115 11.59 -19.28 -8.20
CA ALA A 115 11.66 -20.61 -7.58
C ALA A 115 12.96 -21.33 -7.96
N GLU A 116 13.35 -21.31 -9.23
CA GLU A 116 14.61 -21.92 -9.71
C GLU A 116 15.85 -21.28 -9.05
N LYS A 117 15.86 -19.96 -8.88
CA LYS A 117 17.01 -19.22 -8.31
C LYS A 117 17.13 -19.34 -6.80
N THR A 118 16.03 -19.65 -6.11
CA THR A 118 15.99 -19.74 -4.65
C THR A 118 15.92 -21.17 -4.13
N GLY A 119 15.41 -22.12 -4.94
CA GLY A 119 15.09 -23.47 -4.49
C GLY A 119 13.88 -23.56 -3.57
N ILE A 120 13.06 -22.48 -3.48
CA ILE A 120 11.93 -22.37 -2.57
C ILE A 120 10.63 -22.34 -3.39
N THR A 121 9.56 -22.96 -2.91
CA THR A 121 8.22 -22.85 -3.49
C THR A 121 7.78 -21.39 -3.56
N VAL A 122 7.28 -20.95 -4.71
CA VAL A 122 6.78 -19.57 -4.89
C VAL A 122 5.27 -19.59 -5.10
N ILE A 123 4.57 -18.77 -4.34
CA ILE A 123 3.15 -18.49 -4.47
C ILE A 123 3.01 -17.02 -4.94
N ALA A 124 2.33 -16.85 -6.07
CA ALA A 124 2.18 -15.56 -6.75
C ALA A 124 0.77 -15.43 -7.34
N ASP A 125 0.50 -14.31 -8.01
CA ASP A 125 -0.81 -14.02 -8.62
C ASP A 125 -1.96 -14.10 -7.61
N PHE A 126 -1.86 -13.28 -6.58
CA PHE A 126 -2.84 -13.25 -5.49
C PHE A 126 -4.18 -12.60 -5.85
N ARG A 127 -4.26 -11.89 -6.99
CA ARG A 127 -5.39 -11.01 -7.33
C ARG A 127 -6.32 -11.54 -8.40
N SER A 128 -5.79 -12.31 -9.38
CA SER A 128 -6.57 -12.75 -10.55
C SER A 128 -7.77 -13.62 -10.20
N ARG A 129 -7.66 -14.47 -9.17
CA ARG A 129 -8.78 -15.31 -8.75
C ARG A 129 -9.95 -14.52 -8.17
N ASP A 130 -9.67 -13.45 -7.43
CA ASP A 130 -10.69 -12.57 -6.87
C ASP A 130 -11.44 -11.83 -7.99
N LEU A 131 -10.72 -11.32 -9.01
CA LEU A 131 -11.36 -10.72 -10.20
C LEU A 131 -12.22 -11.74 -10.95
N ALA A 132 -11.74 -12.96 -11.12
CA ALA A 132 -12.50 -14.03 -11.78
C ALA A 132 -13.77 -14.42 -10.98
N ALA A 133 -13.82 -14.15 -9.69
CA ALA A 133 -15.00 -14.31 -8.85
C ALA A 133 -15.91 -13.06 -8.82
N GLY A 134 -15.60 -12.03 -9.63
CA GLY A 134 -16.36 -10.78 -9.73
C GLY A 134 -15.89 -9.67 -8.82
N GLY A 135 -14.84 -9.90 -8.03
CA GLY A 135 -14.25 -8.89 -7.14
C GLY A 135 -13.29 -7.94 -7.84
N HIS A 136 -12.82 -6.96 -7.09
CA HIS A 136 -11.89 -5.94 -7.59
C HIS A 136 -10.40 -6.35 -7.48
N GLY A 137 -10.06 -7.48 -6.82
CA GLY A 137 -8.68 -7.91 -6.63
C GLY A 137 -7.85 -7.05 -5.68
N ALA A 138 -8.47 -6.05 -5.07
CA ALA A 138 -7.86 -5.12 -4.12
C ALA A 138 -8.95 -4.47 -3.24
N PRO A 139 -8.60 -4.09 -1.99
CA PRO A 139 -7.39 -4.43 -1.27
C PRO A 139 -7.40 -5.88 -0.74
N LEU A 140 -6.25 -6.57 -0.67
CA LEU A 140 -6.14 -7.93 -0.14
C LEU A 140 -5.66 -7.98 1.32
N VAL A 141 -5.01 -6.92 1.77
CA VAL A 141 -4.43 -6.82 3.12
C VAL A 141 -5.47 -6.83 4.26
N PRO A 142 -6.74 -6.41 4.08
CA PRO A 142 -7.74 -6.43 5.15
C PRO A 142 -7.96 -7.79 5.81
N ALA A 143 -7.83 -8.90 5.07
CA ALA A 143 -7.93 -10.24 5.65
C ALA A 143 -6.78 -10.53 6.64
N PHE A 144 -5.57 -10.10 6.30
CA PHE A 144 -4.41 -10.16 7.20
C PHE A 144 -4.58 -9.23 8.39
N HIS A 145 -5.06 -7.99 8.16
CA HIS A 145 -5.32 -7.06 9.25
C HIS A 145 -6.31 -7.62 10.27
N ALA A 146 -7.39 -8.24 9.80
CA ALA A 146 -8.37 -8.87 10.66
C ALA A 146 -7.78 -10.04 11.50
N GLN A 147 -6.85 -10.79 10.91
CA GLN A 147 -6.14 -11.87 11.61
C GLN A 147 -5.14 -11.33 12.65
N GLN A 148 -4.48 -10.23 12.34
CA GLN A 148 -3.35 -9.73 13.13
C GLN A 148 -3.75 -8.73 14.21
N PHE A 149 -4.76 -7.90 13.95
CA PHE A 149 -5.17 -6.78 14.81
C PHE A 149 -6.55 -6.97 15.43
N SER A 150 -6.95 -8.23 15.69
CA SER A 150 -8.26 -8.49 16.33
C SER A 150 -8.38 -7.78 17.70
N SER A 151 -9.52 -7.15 17.94
CA SER A 151 -9.78 -6.38 19.16
C SER A 151 -11.22 -6.58 19.62
N THR A 152 -11.48 -6.29 20.89
CA THR A 152 -12.84 -6.19 21.46
C THR A 152 -13.46 -4.80 21.25
N GLU A 153 -12.71 -3.87 20.70
CA GLU A 153 -13.13 -2.51 20.36
C GLU A 153 -13.15 -2.32 18.85
N ASP A 154 -13.93 -1.34 18.38
CA ASP A 154 -13.92 -0.93 16.97
C ASP A 154 -12.59 -0.26 16.65
N ILE A 155 -11.79 -0.91 15.83
CA ILE A 155 -10.50 -0.38 15.38
C ILE A 155 -10.46 -0.23 13.86
N ALA A 156 -9.58 0.60 13.38
CA ALA A 156 -9.28 0.74 11.97
C ALA A 156 -7.77 0.73 11.74
N ILE A 157 -7.36 0.17 10.60
CA ILE A 157 -5.96 0.22 10.14
C ILE A 157 -5.91 1.16 8.95
N LEU A 158 -5.05 2.18 9.03
CA LEU A 158 -4.74 3.08 7.93
C LEU A 158 -3.36 2.74 7.38
N ASN A 159 -3.34 2.15 6.19
CA ASN A 159 -2.09 1.94 5.46
C ASN A 159 -1.77 3.18 4.62
N LEU A 160 -0.66 3.83 4.92
CA LEU A 160 -0.13 5.01 4.24
C LEU A 160 1.04 4.61 3.31
N GLY A 161 0.69 3.99 2.19
CA GLY A 161 1.58 3.77 1.05
C GLY A 161 1.54 4.94 0.06
N GLY A 162 1.76 4.68 -1.22
CA GLY A 162 1.49 5.67 -2.27
C GLY A 162 0.03 6.10 -2.28
N ILE A 163 -0.89 5.14 -2.14
CA ILE A 163 -2.33 5.33 -1.89
C ILE A 163 -2.59 5.04 -0.40
N ALA A 164 -3.45 5.85 0.20
CA ALA A 164 -3.96 5.61 1.55
C ALA A 164 -5.19 4.69 1.49
N ASN A 165 -5.21 3.63 2.28
CA ASN A 165 -6.35 2.73 2.40
C ASN A 165 -6.70 2.42 3.85
N LEU A 166 -7.99 2.24 4.10
CA LEU A 166 -8.54 1.84 5.38
C LEU A 166 -8.95 0.38 5.37
N THR A 167 -8.68 -0.30 6.49
CA THR A 167 -9.35 -1.54 6.89
C THR A 167 -10.16 -1.23 8.13
N LEU A 168 -11.45 -1.50 8.10
CA LEU A 168 -12.36 -1.31 9.22
C LEU A 168 -12.57 -2.66 9.91
N LEU A 169 -12.25 -2.72 11.18
CA LEU A 169 -12.32 -3.93 12.03
C LEU A 169 -13.28 -3.66 13.19
N PRO A 170 -14.60 -3.74 12.96
CA PRO A 170 -15.57 -3.56 14.02
C PRO A 170 -15.50 -4.75 15.00
N ALA A 171 -15.68 -4.48 16.29
CA ALA A 171 -15.70 -5.51 17.33
C ALA A 171 -16.78 -6.59 17.08
N ASN A 172 -17.92 -6.15 16.54
CA ASN A 172 -19.04 -7.00 16.17
C ASN A 172 -19.50 -6.58 14.77
N GLY A 173 -19.06 -7.28 13.74
CA GLY A 173 -19.46 -6.95 12.40
C GLY A 173 -18.52 -7.50 11.32
N GLU A 174 -18.82 -7.14 10.11
CA GLU A 174 -18.07 -7.60 8.95
C GLU A 174 -16.90 -6.68 8.66
N VAL A 175 -15.72 -7.26 8.42
CA VAL A 175 -14.53 -6.55 8.02
C VAL A 175 -14.76 -5.93 6.65
N SER A 176 -14.41 -4.65 6.51
CA SER A 176 -14.44 -3.95 5.23
C SER A 176 -13.15 -3.15 5.00
N GLY A 177 -12.94 -2.70 3.77
CA GLY A 177 -11.75 -1.91 3.45
C GLY A 177 -11.88 -1.27 2.08
N PHE A 178 -11.24 -0.11 1.92
CA PHE A 178 -11.28 0.68 0.69
C PHE A 178 -10.19 1.75 0.67
N ASP A 179 -9.90 2.29 -0.51
CA ASP A 179 -8.94 3.37 -0.67
C ASP A 179 -9.56 4.73 -0.29
N CYS A 180 -8.80 5.53 0.46
CA CYS A 180 -9.23 6.87 0.92
C CYS A 180 -8.85 7.99 -0.04
N GLY A 181 -7.78 7.78 -0.82
CA GLY A 181 -7.19 8.78 -1.70
C GLY A 181 -5.66 8.67 -1.74
N PRO A 182 -4.96 9.74 -2.18
CA PRO A 182 -3.52 9.75 -2.20
C PRO A 182 -2.96 9.65 -0.77
N GLY A 183 -2.02 8.74 -0.57
CA GLY A 183 -1.16 8.68 0.61
C GLY A 183 0.08 9.56 0.40
N ASN A 184 1.22 8.93 0.11
CA ASN A 184 2.48 9.66 -0.13
C ASN A 184 2.66 10.07 -1.60
N ILE A 185 1.93 9.47 -2.54
CA ILE A 185 2.21 9.54 -3.99
C ILE A 185 2.35 10.97 -4.52
N LEU A 186 1.49 11.88 -4.10
CA LEU A 186 1.54 13.28 -4.54
C LEU A 186 2.64 14.06 -3.82
N MET A 187 2.85 13.82 -2.53
CA MET A 187 3.93 14.43 -1.76
C MET A 187 5.30 14.03 -2.30
N ASP A 188 5.48 12.73 -2.60
CA ASP A 188 6.72 12.20 -3.14
C ASP A 188 6.99 12.70 -4.56
N ALA A 189 5.94 12.78 -5.41
CA ALA A 189 6.07 13.34 -6.75
C ALA A 189 6.42 14.83 -6.72
N TRP A 190 5.82 15.60 -5.80
CA TRP A 190 6.06 17.03 -5.68
C TRP A 190 7.46 17.36 -5.18
N ILE A 191 7.93 16.67 -4.14
CA ILE A 191 9.30 16.90 -3.64
C ILE A 191 10.35 16.41 -4.65
N TYR A 192 10.08 15.31 -5.36
CA TYR A 192 10.99 14.83 -6.40
C TYR A 192 11.17 15.85 -7.54
N GLU A 193 10.06 16.42 -8.02
CA GLU A 193 10.07 17.42 -9.09
C GLU A 193 10.86 18.68 -8.70
N HIS A 194 10.73 19.12 -7.44
CA HIS A 194 11.26 20.43 -7.02
C HIS A 194 12.58 20.37 -6.24
N GLN A 195 12.89 19.24 -5.61
CA GLN A 195 14.11 19.08 -4.79
C GLN A 195 14.95 17.85 -5.17
N GLY A 196 14.44 16.96 -6.04
CA GLY A 196 15.13 15.73 -6.41
C GLY A 196 15.14 14.64 -5.32
N ASN A 197 14.49 14.89 -4.17
CA ASN A 197 14.36 13.92 -3.10
C ASN A 197 13.26 12.91 -3.39
N THR A 198 13.41 11.66 -2.97
CA THR A 198 12.42 10.60 -3.22
C THR A 198 11.20 10.70 -2.33
N PHE A 199 11.31 11.29 -1.14
CA PHE A 199 10.23 11.54 -0.18
C PHE A 199 10.60 12.69 0.77
N ASP A 200 9.59 13.24 1.47
CA ASP A 200 9.74 14.29 2.48
C ASP A 200 9.98 13.65 3.85
N GLU A 201 11.26 13.53 4.23
CA GLU A 201 11.63 12.88 5.49
C GLU A 201 10.98 13.58 6.69
N ASN A 202 10.21 12.80 7.48
CA ASN A 202 9.46 13.28 8.65
C ASN A 202 8.44 14.41 8.34
N GLY A 203 8.20 14.76 7.06
CA GLY A 203 7.39 15.91 6.67
C GLY A 203 8.08 17.25 6.93
N ASN A 204 9.42 17.25 6.90
CA ASN A 204 10.21 18.44 7.23
C ASN A 204 9.98 19.60 6.26
N TRP A 205 9.80 19.31 4.97
CA TRP A 205 9.51 20.35 3.99
C TRP A 205 8.06 20.82 4.09
N ALA A 206 7.10 19.92 4.19
CA ALA A 206 5.71 20.26 4.42
C ALA A 206 5.51 21.13 5.68
N SER A 207 6.32 20.90 6.73
CA SER A 207 6.26 21.67 7.97
C SER A 207 6.74 23.13 7.85
N GLN A 208 7.44 23.46 6.76
CA GLN A 208 7.87 24.84 6.46
C GLN A 208 6.78 25.65 5.74
N GLY A 209 5.86 24.94 5.07
CA GLY A 209 4.77 25.55 4.34
C GLY A 209 3.54 25.83 5.20
N LYS A 210 2.59 26.53 4.59
CA LYS A 210 1.28 26.83 5.18
C LYS A 210 0.18 26.15 4.40
N LEU A 211 -0.83 25.66 5.10
CA LEU A 211 -2.04 25.14 4.48
C LEU A 211 -2.70 26.18 3.58
N ASN A 212 -2.83 25.89 2.30
CA ASN A 212 -3.70 26.63 1.38
C ASN A 212 -5.10 26.02 1.39
N ILE A 213 -6.02 26.66 2.10
CA ILE A 213 -7.41 26.16 2.28
C ILE A 213 -8.15 26.11 0.95
N THR A 214 -7.92 27.06 0.04
CA THR A 214 -8.56 27.11 -1.27
C THR A 214 -8.09 25.94 -2.13
N LEU A 215 -6.79 25.69 -2.18
CA LEU A 215 -6.23 24.55 -2.87
C LEU A 215 -6.73 23.22 -2.28
N LEU A 216 -6.73 23.06 -0.97
CA LEU A 216 -7.25 21.85 -0.31
C LEU A 216 -8.70 21.58 -0.70
N LYS A 217 -9.57 22.58 -0.71
CA LYS A 217 -10.97 22.46 -1.14
C LYS A 217 -11.06 22.04 -2.60
N ASN A 218 -10.21 22.60 -3.47
CA ASN A 218 -10.17 22.27 -4.89
C ASN A 218 -9.72 20.81 -5.12
N LEU A 219 -8.73 20.34 -4.37
CA LEU A 219 -8.28 18.94 -4.40
C LEU A 219 -9.38 17.98 -3.91
N LEU A 220 -10.01 18.26 -2.79
CA LEU A 220 -11.10 17.46 -2.20
C LEU A 220 -12.40 17.47 -3.03
N ALA A 221 -12.56 18.40 -3.97
CA ALA A 221 -13.71 18.44 -4.88
C ALA A 221 -13.66 17.33 -5.96
N ASP A 222 -12.56 16.56 -6.04
CA ASP A 222 -12.50 15.42 -6.93
C ASP A 222 -13.58 14.38 -6.59
N SER A 223 -14.22 13.84 -7.63
CA SER A 223 -15.36 12.92 -7.49
C SER A 223 -15.01 11.62 -6.73
N PHE A 224 -13.73 11.23 -6.72
CA PHE A 224 -13.27 10.05 -5.99
C PHE A 224 -13.60 10.12 -4.50
N PHE A 225 -13.42 11.29 -3.86
CA PHE A 225 -13.64 11.42 -2.41
C PHE A 225 -15.11 11.25 -2.00
N SER A 226 -16.05 11.52 -2.91
CA SER A 226 -17.48 11.35 -2.65
C SER A 226 -18.02 9.93 -2.91
N LYS A 227 -17.26 9.07 -3.63
CA LYS A 227 -17.68 7.69 -3.94
C LYS A 227 -17.85 6.87 -2.66
N ALA A 228 -18.90 6.03 -2.65
CA ALA A 228 -19.10 5.05 -1.59
C ALA A 228 -18.20 3.82 -1.82
N PRO A 229 -17.78 3.11 -0.76
CA PRO A 229 -17.16 1.78 -0.88
C PRO A 229 -18.14 0.74 -1.47
N PRO A 230 -17.63 -0.28 -2.19
CA PRO A 230 -16.22 -0.53 -2.45
C PRO A 230 -15.65 0.46 -3.46
N LYS A 231 -14.46 1.01 -3.19
CA LYS A 231 -13.76 1.92 -4.10
C LYS A 231 -12.26 1.70 -4.02
N SER A 232 -11.59 1.80 -5.16
CA SER A 232 -10.16 1.76 -5.29
C SER A 232 -9.66 2.88 -6.19
N THR A 233 -8.39 3.24 -6.05
CA THR A 233 -7.72 4.26 -6.86
C THR A 233 -6.23 3.93 -7.01
N GLY A 234 -5.52 4.72 -7.79
CA GLY A 234 -4.11 4.48 -8.06
C GLY A 234 -3.40 5.67 -8.69
N ARG A 235 -2.25 5.37 -9.29
CA ARG A 235 -1.45 6.35 -10.03
C ARG A 235 -2.15 6.91 -11.27
N ASP A 236 -3.12 6.19 -11.80
CA ASP A 236 -3.89 6.62 -12.96
C ASP A 236 -4.82 7.79 -12.61
N ASP A 237 -5.26 7.88 -11.36
CA ASP A 237 -6.13 8.95 -10.86
C ASP A 237 -5.33 10.09 -10.22
N PHE A 238 -4.35 9.74 -9.34
CA PHE A 238 -3.57 10.72 -8.57
C PHE A 238 -2.11 10.76 -9.02
N HIS A 239 -1.79 11.72 -9.86
CA HIS A 239 -0.45 11.92 -10.43
C HIS A 239 -0.12 13.42 -10.57
N LEU A 240 1.13 13.73 -10.91
CA LEU A 240 1.59 15.12 -10.96
C LEU A 240 0.80 15.99 -11.95
N ALA A 241 0.39 15.44 -13.09
CA ALA A 241 -0.42 16.20 -14.07
C ALA A 241 -1.82 16.53 -13.52
N TRP A 242 -2.46 15.61 -12.76
CA TRP A 242 -3.71 15.89 -12.03
C TRP A 242 -3.50 17.02 -11.01
N LEU A 243 -2.39 16.99 -10.26
CA LEU A 243 -2.07 18.06 -9.30
C LEU A 243 -1.87 19.39 -10.01
N GLN A 244 -1.13 19.42 -11.13
CA GLN A 244 -0.91 20.63 -11.92
C GLN A 244 -2.22 21.22 -12.45
N GLU A 245 -3.16 20.40 -12.90
CA GLU A 245 -4.50 20.85 -13.30
C GLU A 245 -5.23 21.53 -12.13
N LYS A 246 -5.16 20.95 -10.93
CA LYS A 246 -5.79 21.50 -9.72
C LYS A 246 -5.13 22.79 -9.21
N LEU A 247 -3.81 22.93 -9.40
CA LEU A 247 -3.08 24.16 -9.10
C LEU A 247 -3.46 25.30 -10.05
N GLY A 248 -3.81 24.99 -11.31
CA GLY A 248 -4.14 25.99 -12.31
C GLY A 248 -2.95 26.89 -12.67
N ASN A 249 -3.22 28.16 -12.95
CA ASN A 249 -2.21 29.15 -13.32
C ASN A 249 -1.76 30.03 -12.13
N GLU A 250 -2.19 29.71 -10.91
CA GLU A 250 -1.81 30.45 -9.72
C GLU A 250 -0.39 30.10 -9.29
N ASN A 251 0.36 31.10 -8.82
CA ASN A 251 1.68 30.90 -8.28
C ASN A 251 1.58 30.57 -6.78
N HIS A 252 1.80 29.31 -6.43
CA HIS A 252 1.81 28.84 -5.05
C HIS A 252 3.26 28.66 -4.57
N PRO A 253 3.62 29.08 -3.34
CA PRO A 253 4.88 28.65 -2.72
C PRO A 253 4.96 27.11 -2.71
N LEU A 254 6.12 26.58 -3.09
CA LEU A 254 6.27 25.13 -3.29
C LEU A 254 6.05 24.34 -1.97
N GLU A 255 6.53 24.88 -0.87
CA GLU A 255 6.37 24.33 0.47
C GLU A 255 4.90 24.37 0.93
N ASP A 256 4.11 25.39 0.50
CA ASP A 256 2.68 25.49 0.82
C ASP A 256 1.88 24.42 0.08
N VAL A 257 2.28 24.10 -1.16
CA VAL A 257 1.70 22.97 -1.90
C VAL A 257 2.00 21.66 -1.16
N GLN A 258 3.26 21.42 -0.77
CA GLN A 258 3.64 20.23 0.00
C GLN A 258 2.86 20.10 1.31
N ALA A 259 2.73 21.21 2.06
CA ALA A 259 1.92 21.26 3.29
C ALA A 259 0.45 20.92 2.99
N THR A 260 -0.10 21.46 1.89
CA THR A 260 -1.50 21.21 1.51
C THR A 260 -1.72 19.76 1.10
N LEU A 261 -0.75 19.11 0.43
CA LEU A 261 -0.81 17.68 0.11
C LEU A 261 -0.77 16.80 1.36
N LEU A 262 0.04 17.17 2.36
CA LEU A 262 0.04 16.50 3.67
C LEU A 262 -1.35 16.60 4.33
N HIS A 263 -1.98 17.78 4.27
CA HIS A 263 -3.33 18.00 4.77
C HIS A 263 -4.39 17.23 3.97
N LEU A 264 -4.23 17.08 2.66
CA LEU A 264 -5.12 16.28 1.81
C LEU A 264 -5.15 14.82 2.27
N THR A 265 -3.97 14.22 2.48
CA THR A 265 -3.85 12.83 2.95
C THR A 265 -4.49 12.66 4.33
N ALA A 266 -4.21 13.55 5.27
CA ALA A 266 -4.80 13.47 6.62
C ALA A 266 -6.31 13.67 6.60
N HIS A 267 -6.81 14.67 5.86
CA HIS A 267 -8.23 15.00 5.79
C HIS A 267 -9.03 13.87 5.14
N SER A 268 -8.62 13.41 3.95
CA SER A 268 -9.34 12.36 3.22
C SER A 268 -9.40 11.05 4.01
N SER A 269 -8.33 10.71 4.74
CA SER A 269 -8.30 9.52 5.59
C SER A 269 -9.25 9.64 6.79
N LEU A 270 -9.21 10.76 7.52
CA LEU A 270 -10.08 10.99 8.69
C LEU A 270 -11.55 11.15 8.29
N GLU A 271 -11.84 11.87 7.21
CA GLU A 271 -13.21 12.01 6.71
C GLU A 271 -13.80 10.67 6.28
N ALA A 272 -13.03 9.86 5.53
CA ALA A 272 -13.45 8.53 5.12
C ALA A 272 -13.70 7.63 6.35
N LEU A 273 -12.81 7.64 7.33
CA LEU A 273 -12.98 6.88 8.57
C LEU A 273 -14.24 7.33 9.33
N ALA A 274 -14.42 8.62 9.54
CA ALA A 274 -15.56 9.15 10.27
C ALA A 274 -16.91 8.88 9.57
N ARG A 275 -16.90 8.89 8.22
CA ARG A 275 -18.09 8.62 7.40
C ARG A 275 -18.51 7.15 7.46
N HIS A 276 -17.56 6.22 7.46
CA HIS A 276 -17.85 4.79 7.31
C HIS A 276 -17.71 3.98 8.60
N ALA A 277 -16.96 4.49 9.59
CA ALA A 277 -16.81 3.86 10.89
C ALA A 277 -16.72 4.91 12.01
N PRO A 278 -17.79 5.71 12.25
CA PRO A 278 -17.80 6.81 13.21
C PRO A 278 -17.61 6.38 14.67
N GLN A 279 -17.70 5.08 14.98
CA GLN A 279 -17.51 4.52 16.32
C GLN A 279 -16.08 4.05 16.57
N THR A 280 -15.19 4.13 15.58
CA THR A 280 -13.80 3.69 15.72
C THR A 280 -13.12 4.36 16.91
N GLN A 281 -12.56 3.55 17.80
CA GLN A 281 -11.89 4.04 19.01
C GLN A 281 -10.39 4.16 18.82
N THR A 282 -9.80 3.27 18.02
CA THR A 282 -8.37 3.25 17.75
C THR A 282 -8.10 3.18 16.23
N LEU A 283 -7.26 4.10 15.75
CA LEU A 283 -6.70 4.09 14.40
C LEU A 283 -5.23 3.69 14.49
N ILE A 284 -4.89 2.54 13.91
CA ILE A 284 -3.52 2.04 13.82
C ILE A 284 -2.99 2.41 12.44
N VAL A 285 -1.90 3.16 12.37
CA VAL A 285 -1.29 3.61 11.12
C VAL A 285 -0.10 2.71 10.77
N CYS A 286 -0.03 2.25 9.52
CA CYS A 286 1.07 1.45 8.97
C CYS A 286 1.48 1.97 7.59
N GLY A 287 2.44 1.30 6.93
CA GLY A 287 3.04 1.74 5.68
C GLY A 287 4.13 2.80 5.89
N GLY A 288 4.79 3.19 4.80
CA GLY A 288 5.91 4.16 4.84
C GLY A 288 5.54 5.52 5.44
N GLY A 289 4.29 5.98 5.19
CA GLY A 289 3.79 7.24 5.73
C GLY A 289 3.62 7.25 7.25
N ALA A 290 3.59 6.10 7.92
CA ALA A 290 3.59 6.03 9.39
C ALA A 290 4.87 6.61 10.01
N ARG A 291 5.95 6.68 9.25
CA ARG A 291 7.22 7.32 9.67
C ARG A 291 7.23 8.84 9.45
N ASN A 292 6.26 9.39 8.74
CA ASN A 292 6.14 10.84 8.57
C ASN A 292 5.53 11.45 9.84
N THR A 293 6.40 11.94 10.73
CA THR A 293 6.01 12.50 12.03
C THR A 293 5.03 13.66 11.90
N ALA A 294 5.19 14.53 10.89
CA ALA A 294 4.29 15.64 10.64
C ALA A 294 2.87 15.13 10.29
N LEU A 295 2.77 14.10 9.45
CA LEU A 295 1.49 13.49 9.08
C LEU A 295 0.79 12.82 10.28
N ILE A 296 1.52 12.06 11.09
CA ILE A 296 0.97 11.45 12.31
C ILE A 296 0.47 12.50 13.30
N ASN A 297 1.25 13.56 13.52
CA ASN A 297 0.83 14.66 14.39
C ASN A 297 -0.39 15.41 13.84
N LEU A 298 -0.45 15.59 12.52
CA LEU A 298 -1.59 16.20 11.86
C LEU A 298 -2.86 15.36 12.01
N LEU A 299 -2.78 14.03 11.80
CA LEU A 299 -3.89 13.11 12.04
C LEU A 299 -4.41 13.22 13.48
N LYS A 300 -3.49 13.21 14.48
CA LYS A 300 -3.85 13.36 15.89
C LYS A 300 -4.54 14.68 16.18
N SER A 301 -3.98 15.80 15.69
CA SER A 301 -4.51 17.13 15.97
C SER A 301 -5.86 17.40 15.29
N LYS A 302 -6.08 16.80 14.11
CA LYS A 302 -7.29 16.99 13.31
C LYS A 302 -8.42 16.01 13.62
N SER A 303 -8.15 14.93 14.33
CA SER A 303 -9.16 13.89 14.61
C SER A 303 -10.41 14.44 15.30
N ALA A 304 -10.28 15.42 16.21
CA ALA A 304 -11.39 16.04 16.90
C ALA A 304 -12.33 16.86 15.98
N GLU A 305 -11.91 17.20 14.77
CA GLU A 305 -12.78 17.86 13.78
C GLU A 305 -13.78 16.87 13.14
N PHE A 306 -13.46 15.57 13.18
CA PHE A 306 -14.25 14.51 12.53
C PHE A 306 -14.98 13.60 13.52
N PHE A 307 -14.42 13.42 14.74
CA PHE A 307 -14.97 12.49 15.73
C PHE A 307 -15.51 13.23 16.94
N LYS A 308 -16.68 12.80 17.44
CA LYS A 308 -17.30 13.35 18.66
C LYS A 308 -16.71 12.81 19.95
N HIS A 309 -15.88 11.77 19.85
CA HIS A 309 -15.15 11.14 20.95
C HIS A 309 -13.65 11.17 20.67
N PRO A 310 -12.78 10.99 21.67
CA PRO A 310 -11.35 10.88 21.43
C PRO A 310 -11.03 9.66 20.56
N LEU A 311 -10.36 9.88 19.42
CA LEU A 311 -9.80 8.83 18.58
C LEU A 311 -8.35 8.59 18.99
N LYS A 312 -8.03 7.40 19.49
CA LYS A 312 -6.64 7.01 19.75
C LYS A 312 -5.96 6.74 18.42
N ILE A 313 -4.89 7.48 18.12
CA ILE A 313 -4.09 7.27 16.89
C ILE A 313 -2.70 6.79 17.30
N THR A 314 -2.32 5.63 16.79
CA THR A 314 -1.04 4.97 17.07
C THR A 314 -0.46 4.39 15.78
N THR A 315 0.73 3.83 15.82
CA THR A 315 1.38 3.15 14.70
C THR A 315 1.52 1.65 15.00
N SER A 316 1.65 0.82 13.97
CA SER A 316 1.65 -0.64 14.13
C SER A 316 2.85 -1.19 14.92
N ASP A 317 3.89 -0.40 15.13
CA ASP A 317 5.00 -0.75 16.02
C ASP A 317 4.59 -0.86 17.49
N THR A 318 3.55 -0.12 17.93
CA THR A 318 2.96 -0.31 19.27
C THR A 318 2.26 -1.66 19.44
N GLU A 319 1.89 -2.28 18.34
CA GLU A 319 1.33 -3.65 18.28
C GLU A 319 2.40 -4.70 17.94
N GLY A 320 3.70 -4.31 17.98
CA GLY A 320 4.83 -5.19 17.74
C GLY A 320 5.17 -5.43 16.27
N ILE A 321 4.61 -4.67 15.35
CA ILE A 321 4.87 -4.81 13.90
C ILE A 321 5.42 -3.50 13.35
N ASP A 322 6.65 -3.53 12.82
CA ASP A 322 7.20 -2.38 12.09
C ASP A 322 6.25 -1.97 10.95
N PRO A 323 5.84 -0.71 10.88
CA PRO A 323 4.90 -0.22 9.87
C PRO A 323 5.26 -0.55 8.42
N GLN A 324 6.55 -0.61 8.10
CA GLN A 324 7.03 -0.95 6.75
C GLN A 324 6.93 -2.45 6.43
N LEU A 325 6.81 -3.32 7.44
CA LEU A 325 6.76 -4.76 7.23
C LEU A 325 5.34 -5.31 7.08
N VAL A 326 4.32 -4.53 7.42
CA VAL A 326 2.91 -4.98 7.42
C VAL A 326 2.51 -5.57 6.07
N GLU A 327 2.85 -4.92 4.97
CA GLU A 327 2.49 -5.39 3.63
C GLU A 327 3.27 -6.66 3.25
N GLY A 328 4.57 -6.73 3.56
CA GLY A 328 5.38 -7.93 3.37
C GLY A 328 4.86 -9.13 4.15
N LEU A 329 4.47 -8.91 5.42
CA LEU A 329 3.84 -9.93 6.26
C LEU A 329 2.50 -10.38 5.71
N ALA A 330 1.69 -9.46 5.16
CA ALA A 330 0.42 -9.80 4.55
C ALA A 330 0.61 -10.77 3.37
N PHE A 331 1.59 -10.57 2.49
CA PHE A 331 1.86 -11.49 1.39
C PHE A 331 2.47 -12.81 1.85
N ALA A 332 3.24 -12.84 2.92
CA ALA A 332 3.66 -14.08 3.56
C ALA A 332 2.47 -14.86 4.12
N TRP A 333 1.56 -14.17 4.81
CA TRP A 333 0.33 -14.76 5.35
C TRP A 333 -0.61 -15.27 4.25
N LEU A 334 -0.78 -14.52 3.15
CA LEU A 334 -1.56 -14.96 1.99
C LEU A 334 -0.98 -16.25 1.37
N ALA A 335 0.33 -16.37 1.29
CA ALA A 335 0.99 -17.58 0.82
C ALA A 335 0.75 -18.75 1.79
N TRP A 336 0.86 -18.52 3.10
CA TRP A 336 0.52 -19.52 4.11
C TRP A 336 -0.95 -19.94 4.02
N ALA A 337 -1.89 -19.00 3.89
CA ALA A 337 -3.31 -19.30 3.77
C ALA A 337 -3.60 -20.18 2.53
N HIS A 338 -2.93 -19.89 1.39
CA HIS A 338 -3.01 -20.73 0.21
C HIS A 338 -2.53 -22.17 0.47
N GLN A 339 -1.37 -22.35 1.14
CA GLN A 339 -0.87 -23.68 1.49
C GLN A 339 -1.79 -24.43 2.45
N GLN A 340 -2.44 -23.70 3.39
CA GLN A 340 -3.42 -24.26 4.31
C GLN A 340 -4.82 -24.44 3.69
N LYS A 341 -5.00 -24.09 2.41
CA LYS A 341 -6.30 -24.11 1.71
C LYS A 341 -7.38 -23.29 2.41
N ARG A 342 -6.97 -22.17 3.05
CA ARG A 342 -7.88 -21.23 3.72
C ARG A 342 -8.22 -20.10 2.77
N PRO A 343 -9.49 -19.64 2.72
CA PRO A 343 -9.83 -18.37 2.07
C PRO A 343 -9.02 -17.23 2.67
N ALA A 344 -8.50 -16.38 1.80
CA ALA A 344 -7.65 -15.25 2.20
C ALA A 344 -8.13 -13.90 1.63
N ASN A 345 -9.21 -13.91 0.86
CA ASN A 345 -9.95 -12.71 0.48
C ASN A 345 -11.21 -12.57 1.35
N LEU A 346 -11.70 -11.35 1.42
CA LEU A 346 -12.96 -11.00 2.09
C LEU A 346 -13.92 -10.45 1.03
N PRO A 347 -15.01 -11.16 0.68
CA PRO A 347 -15.97 -10.72 -0.32
C PRO A 347 -16.55 -9.32 -0.04
N ALA A 348 -16.82 -8.99 1.21
CA ALA A 348 -17.28 -7.66 1.61
C ALA A 348 -16.25 -6.54 1.35
N VAL A 349 -14.98 -6.89 1.17
CA VAL A 349 -13.88 -5.93 0.88
C VAL A 349 -13.69 -5.77 -0.61
N THR A 350 -13.59 -6.88 -1.35
CA THR A 350 -13.27 -6.88 -2.78
C THR A 350 -14.48 -6.89 -3.68
N GLY A 351 -15.67 -7.22 -3.14
CA GLY A 351 -16.91 -7.32 -3.91
C GLY A 351 -17.06 -8.64 -4.69
N SER A 352 -16.25 -9.68 -4.37
CA SER A 352 -16.29 -10.99 -5.06
C SER A 352 -17.43 -11.89 -4.60
#